data_65d828027358688a262588e2f3d9732e
#
_entry.id   65d828027358688a262588e2f3d9732e
#
_cell.length_a   1.000
_cell.length_b   1.000
_cell.length_c   1.000
_cell.angle_alpha   90.00
_cell.angle_beta   90.00
_cell.angle_gamma   90.00
#
_symmetry.space_group_name_H-M   'P 1'
#
loop_
_entity.id
_entity.type
_entity.pdbx_description
1 polymer ?
#
loop_
_entity_poly.entity_id
_entity_poly.type
_entity_poly.pdbx_seq_one_letter_code
_entity_poly.pdbx_strand_id
1 'polypeptide(L)'
;NLDQFVISDEFFLNCLAVLVIIKFSELKDKNNVLSFNLICMVIAIASLIKGQDILSTLTSITLIITIVVNMYLIQQDEIADFKIKNLFKYLGFGLSIFPFIIIFYLIFPRAEFNFRVFDTPTSTLGIPDTINLGSFSEFSNSEEEVFILINNNYNKDELYFRVKVFDYINNNKSWRASSASFLNSKFKNSIKIKDSKNLNESYQIILEPYKKKWIPSLKNSKLTSAYREITKDYYNDIFIKNKLVDRKKQIEFQRYEMSYNLNNNLKNYYLDVPDNISKKIINWVEENNNSNKEDFLNKIYSKFSDGSYYYNLTPQSSDNNYEEFFFNSKEGYCEYFASTFVLLSRLASIPSRIVSGYYGGELNEIGNFFKFKQKDTHAWAEVWLEEKGWVRIDPTKAIPEENVKDTLNTVLSSEDLPSYSLFSYSWIQKVNYFFSYIDFVWSRHLLSYNNDERKNFIKNIVNFNLSSNIFWIFAPIIIYFSLNLFFNLNSRNLMKLYLYWILLGKRKNLNILKSDTFKQILKK
;
A
#
# COMPACT_ATOMS: atom_id res chain seq x y z
N ASN A 1 24.25 -26.34 6.18
CA ASN A 1 23.72 -25.16 5.42
C ASN A 1 22.40 -25.52 4.69
N LEU A 2 21.44 -26.12 5.42
CA LEU A 2 20.09 -26.40 4.94
C LEU A 2 19.02 -25.45 5.55
N ASP A 3 19.45 -24.46 6.33
CA ASP A 3 18.56 -23.64 7.16
C ASP A 3 18.04 -22.36 6.49
N GLN A 4 18.13 -22.21 5.15
CA GLN A 4 17.70 -21.01 4.41
C GLN A 4 16.85 -21.27 3.16
N PHE A 5 16.15 -22.39 3.06
CA PHE A 5 15.10 -22.51 2.05
C PHE A 5 13.80 -21.92 2.59
N VAL A 6 13.68 -20.60 2.55
CA VAL A 6 12.41 -19.90 2.77
C VAL A 6 11.60 -20.03 1.48
N ILE A 7 10.62 -20.92 1.46
CA ILE A 7 9.67 -21.04 0.36
C ILE A 7 8.79 -19.78 0.37
N SER A 8 8.92 -18.91 -0.64
CA SER A 8 8.13 -17.69 -0.72
C SER A 8 6.67 -17.98 -1.15
N ASP A 9 5.73 -17.11 -0.76
CA ASP A 9 4.33 -17.19 -1.22
C ASP A 9 4.23 -17.21 -2.75
N GLU A 10 5.12 -16.46 -3.43
CA GLU A 10 5.21 -16.42 -4.88
C GLU A 10 5.65 -17.76 -5.46
N PHE A 11 6.62 -18.42 -4.82
CA PHE A 11 7.03 -19.76 -5.24
C PHE A 11 5.87 -20.75 -5.13
N PHE A 12 5.12 -20.71 -4.03
CA PHE A 12 3.95 -21.58 -3.84
C PHE A 12 2.86 -21.30 -4.90
N LEU A 13 2.53 -20.03 -5.16
CA LEU A 13 1.56 -19.65 -6.18
C LEU A 13 2.03 -20.03 -7.59
N ASN A 14 3.32 -19.89 -7.88
CA ASN A 14 3.89 -20.31 -9.16
C ASN A 14 3.84 -21.83 -9.32
N CYS A 15 4.10 -22.61 -8.27
CA CYS A 15 3.94 -24.06 -8.28
C CYS A 15 2.46 -24.46 -8.55
N LEU A 16 1.51 -23.77 -7.90
CA LEU A 16 0.08 -24.00 -8.16
C LEU A 16 -0.30 -23.64 -9.60
N ALA A 17 0.24 -22.54 -10.15
CA ALA A 17 0.01 -22.15 -11.54
C ALA A 17 0.54 -23.22 -12.53
N VAL A 18 1.74 -23.75 -12.27
CA VAL A 18 2.30 -24.86 -13.07
C VAL A 18 1.41 -26.11 -12.96
N LEU A 19 0.93 -26.45 -11.75
CA LEU A 19 0.02 -27.57 -11.55
C LEU A 19 -1.30 -27.40 -12.32
N VAL A 20 -1.85 -26.17 -12.39
CA VAL A 20 -3.03 -25.86 -13.21
C VAL A 20 -2.75 -26.15 -14.68
N ILE A 21 -1.60 -25.71 -15.22
CA ILE A 21 -1.23 -25.94 -16.62
C ILE A 21 -1.08 -27.43 -16.90
N ILE A 22 -0.43 -28.19 -16.03
CA ILE A 22 -0.28 -29.64 -16.17
C ILE A 22 -1.66 -30.32 -16.13
N LYS A 23 -2.49 -29.98 -15.15
CA LYS A 23 -3.84 -30.55 -15.03
C LYS A 23 -4.76 -30.16 -16.17
N PHE A 24 -4.58 -28.96 -16.74
CA PHE A 24 -5.32 -28.54 -17.92
C PHE A 24 -5.01 -29.44 -19.15
N SER A 25 -3.75 -29.88 -19.30
CA SER A 25 -3.37 -30.81 -20.38
C SER A 25 -3.93 -32.24 -20.22
N GLU A 26 -4.35 -32.62 -19.00
CA GLU A 26 -4.89 -33.94 -18.66
C GLU A 26 -6.43 -33.99 -18.66
N LEU A 27 -7.14 -32.94 -19.11
CA LEU A 27 -8.61 -32.84 -19.09
C LEU A 27 -9.27 -33.80 -20.10
N LYS A 28 -9.20 -35.11 -19.83
CA LYS A 28 -9.87 -36.13 -20.64
C LYS A 28 -11.06 -36.76 -19.93
N ASP A 29 -10.97 -36.90 -18.61
CA ASP A 29 -11.95 -37.61 -17.78
C ASP A 29 -12.59 -36.70 -16.74
N LYS A 30 -13.82 -37.04 -16.28
CA LYS A 30 -14.52 -36.29 -15.23
C LYS A 30 -13.69 -36.09 -13.95
N ASN A 31 -12.93 -37.11 -13.55
CA ASN A 31 -12.08 -37.03 -12.36
C ASN A 31 -10.94 -36.01 -12.50
N ASN A 32 -10.38 -35.90 -13.71
CA ASN A 32 -9.33 -34.92 -14.01
C ASN A 32 -9.90 -33.50 -13.99
N VAL A 33 -11.12 -33.29 -14.50
CA VAL A 33 -11.80 -31.98 -14.45
C VAL A 33 -12.13 -31.59 -13.00
N LEU A 34 -12.58 -32.56 -12.16
CA LEU A 34 -12.80 -32.29 -10.74
C LEU A 34 -11.51 -31.91 -10.01
N SER A 35 -10.41 -32.62 -10.26
CA SER A 35 -9.10 -32.32 -9.68
C SER A 35 -8.59 -30.93 -10.11
N PHE A 36 -8.75 -30.58 -11.39
CA PHE A 36 -8.46 -29.26 -11.93
C PHE A 36 -9.25 -28.16 -11.22
N ASN A 37 -10.56 -28.33 -11.08
CA ASN A 37 -11.43 -27.40 -10.38
C ASN A 37 -11.04 -27.21 -8.90
N LEU A 38 -10.61 -28.27 -8.22
CA LEU A 38 -10.15 -28.18 -6.84
C LEU A 38 -8.86 -27.34 -6.73
N ILE A 39 -7.88 -27.52 -7.64
CA ILE A 39 -6.65 -26.71 -7.65
C ILE A 39 -6.99 -25.25 -7.94
N CYS A 40 -7.85 -24.96 -8.92
CA CYS A 40 -8.31 -23.60 -9.21
C CYS A 40 -9.03 -22.97 -8.00
N MET A 41 -9.80 -23.75 -7.24
CA MET A 41 -10.46 -23.28 -6.02
C MET A 41 -9.46 -22.91 -4.93
N VAL A 42 -8.39 -23.68 -4.75
CA VAL A 42 -7.31 -23.35 -3.81
C VAL A 42 -6.63 -22.03 -4.21
N ILE A 43 -6.38 -21.82 -5.51
CA ILE A 43 -5.80 -20.56 -6.01
C ILE A 43 -6.75 -19.40 -5.76
N ALA A 44 -8.04 -19.55 -6.03
CA ALA A 44 -9.03 -18.50 -5.81
C ALA A 44 -9.13 -18.11 -4.33
N ILE A 45 -9.11 -19.09 -3.41
CA ILE A 45 -9.11 -18.85 -1.97
C ILE A 45 -7.79 -18.16 -1.54
N ALA A 46 -6.64 -18.63 -2.03
CA ALA A 46 -5.35 -18.01 -1.74
C ALA A 46 -5.28 -16.56 -2.23
N SER A 47 -5.85 -16.27 -3.40
CA SER A 47 -5.98 -14.92 -3.94
C SER A 47 -6.87 -14.02 -3.07
N LEU A 48 -7.98 -14.54 -2.54
CA LEU A 48 -8.84 -13.82 -1.58
C LEU A 48 -8.12 -13.47 -0.27
N ILE A 49 -7.25 -14.35 0.19
CA ILE A 49 -6.49 -14.13 1.43
C ILE A 49 -5.39 -13.09 1.22
N LYS A 50 -4.71 -13.13 0.08
CA LYS A 50 -3.58 -12.25 -0.27
C LYS A 50 -4.05 -10.89 -0.80
N GLY A 51 -5.04 -10.86 -1.67
CA GLY A 51 -5.57 -9.64 -2.29
C GLY A 51 -6.43 -8.83 -1.32
N GLN A 52 -6.07 -7.55 -1.12
CA GLN A 52 -6.86 -6.63 -0.29
C GLN A 52 -7.60 -5.59 -1.15
N ASP A 53 -7.33 -5.56 -2.46
CA ASP A 53 -7.98 -4.71 -3.43
C ASP A 53 -9.32 -5.30 -3.91
N ILE A 54 -10.20 -4.42 -4.34
CA ILE A 54 -11.55 -4.83 -4.76
C ILE A 54 -11.52 -5.69 -6.03
N LEU A 55 -10.59 -5.42 -6.94
CA LEU A 55 -10.51 -6.13 -8.21
C LEU A 55 -10.12 -7.59 -8.03
N SER A 56 -9.08 -7.87 -7.23
CA SER A 56 -8.68 -9.25 -6.91
C SER A 56 -9.75 -9.98 -6.12
N THR A 57 -10.49 -9.30 -5.24
CA THR A 57 -11.63 -9.88 -4.52
C THR A 57 -12.74 -10.27 -5.49
N LEU A 58 -13.15 -9.38 -6.41
CA LEU A 58 -14.20 -9.66 -7.40
C LEU A 58 -13.80 -10.78 -8.37
N THR A 59 -12.55 -10.76 -8.85
CA THR A 59 -12.06 -11.83 -9.76
C THR A 59 -12.03 -13.18 -9.06
N SER A 60 -11.59 -13.24 -7.80
CA SER A 60 -11.57 -14.48 -7.01
C SER A 60 -12.98 -15.02 -6.73
N ILE A 61 -13.92 -14.15 -6.38
CA ILE A 61 -15.32 -14.52 -6.19
C ILE A 61 -15.94 -15.05 -7.49
N THR A 62 -15.68 -14.34 -8.61
CA THR A 62 -16.18 -14.76 -9.94
C THR A 62 -15.62 -16.13 -10.32
N LEU A 63 -14.33 -16.37 -10.05
CA LEU A 63 -13.67 -17.65 -10.29
C LEU A 63 -14.29 -18.77 -9.43
N ILE A 64 -14.53 -18.53 -8.14
CA ILE A 64 -15.19 -19.51 -7.24
C ILE A 64 -16.58 -19.85 -7.75
N ILE A 65 -17.38 -18.86 -8.13
CA ILE A 65 -18.73 -19.08 -8.68
C ILE A 65 -18.65 -19.93 -9.95
N THR A 66 -17.72 -19.61 -10.85
CA THR A 66 -17.51 -20.35 -12.11
C THR A 66 -17.12 -21.81 -11.85
N ILE A 67 -16.22 -22.05 -10.90
CA ILE A 67 -15.78 -23.39 -10.50
C ILE A 67 -16.96 -24.19 -9.94
N VAL A 68 -17.76 -23.61 -9.05
CA VAL A 68 -18.91 -24.28 -8.45
C VAL A 68 -19.96 -24.63 -9.51
N VAL A 69 -20.24 -23.70 -10.44
CA VAL A 69 -21.14 -23.96 -11.58
C VAL A 69 -20.59 -25.09 -12.44
N ASN A 70 -19.29 -25.09 -12.75
CA ASN A 70 -18.66 -26.15 -13.53
C ASN A 70 -18.76 -27.51 -12.84
N MET A 71 -18.48 -27.59 -11.54
CA MET A 71 -18.62 -28.83 -10.75
C MET A 71 -20.08 -29.34 -10.75
N TYR A 72 -21.04 -28.43 -10.66
CA TYR A 72 -22.47 -28.80 -10.76
C TYR A 72 -22.82 -29.39 -12.14
N LEU A 73 -22.34 -28.78 -13.23
CA LEU A 73 -22.59 -29.25 -14.59
C LEU A 73 -22.00 -30.65 -14.85
N ILE A 74 -20.78 -30.90 -14.34
CA ILE A 74 -20.11 -32.22 -14.47
C ILE A 74 -20.92 -33.32 -13.77
N GLN A 75 -21.55 -33.01 -12.64
CA GLN A 75 -22.37 -34.00 -11.91
C GLN A 75 -23.68 -34.34 -12.61
N GLN A 76 -24.21 -33.41 -13.41
CA GLN A 76 -25.53 -33.60 -14.08
C GLN A 76 -25.44 -34.40 -15.38
N ASP A 77 -24.26 -34.75 -15.89
CA ASP A 77 -24.04 -35.37 -17.22
C ASP A 77 -24.62 -34.57 -18.41
N GLU A 78 -25.00 -33.30 -18.18
CA GLU A 78 -25.71 -32.44 -19.14
C GLU A 78 -24.74 -31.62 -20.04
N ILE A 79 -23.45 -31.96 -20.07
CA ILE A 79 -22.44 -31.17 -20.82
C ILE A 79 -22.76 -31.15 -22.33
N ALA A 80 -23.52 -32.13 -22.84
CA ALA A 80 -23.83 -32.23 -24.26
C ALA A 80 -24.88 -31.23 -24.79
N ASP A 81 -25.69 -30.61 -23.92
CA ASP A 81 -26.80 -29.72 -24.30
C ASP A 81 -26.70 -28.32 -23.63
N PHE A 82 -25.59 -27.63 -23.82
CA PHE A 82 -25.44 -26.24 -23.35
C PHE A 82 -26.34 -25.29 -24.16
N LYS A 83 -27.57 -25.12 -23.71
CA LYS A 83 -28.51 -24.14 -24.28
C LYS A 83 -28.39 -22.82 -23.52
N ILE A 84 -28.27 -21.70 -24.25
CA ILE A 84 -28.25 -20.34 -23.68
C ILE A 84 -29.41 -20.12 -22.71
N LYS A 85 -30.57 -20.77 -22.94
CA LYS A 85 -31.75 -20.74 -22.04
C LYS A 85 -31.43 -21.24 -20.63
N ASN A 86 -30.46 -22.14 -20.47
CA ASN A 86 -30.06 -22.71 -19.19
C ASN A 86 -29.00 -21.83 -18.48
N LEU A 87 -28.36 -20.87 -19.20
CA LEU A 87 -27.34 -20.00 -18.63
C LEU A 87 -27.88 -19.20 -17.44
N PHE A 88 -29.08 -18.64 -17.55
CA PHE A 88 -29.73 -17.92 -16.44
C PHE A 88 -30.01 -18.83 -15.23
N LYS A 89 -30.30 -20.09 -15.44
CA LYS A 89 -30.49 -21.07 -14.37
C LYS A 89 -29.16 -21.33 -13.64
N TYR A 90 -28.05 -21.47 -14.37
CA TYR A 90 -26.74 -21.72 -13.80
C TYR A 90 -26.16 -20.48 -13.12
N LEU A 91 -26.36 -19.28 -13.70
CA LEU A 91 -26.07 -18.01 -13.06
C LEU A 91 -26.88 -17.81 -11.78
N GLY A 92 -28.16 -18.12 -11.79
CA GLY A 92 -29.03 -18.08 -10.61
C GLY A 92 -28.54 -19.01 -9.51
N PHE A 93 -28.07 -20.22 -9.87
CA PHE A 93 -27.44 -21.13 -8.91
C PHE A 93 -26.13 -20.58 -8.33
N GLY A 94 -25.24 -20.05 -9.19
CA GLY A 94 -24.02 -19.39 -8.73
C GLY A 94 -24.28 -18.18 -7.82
N LEU A 95 -25.24 -17.35 -8.18
CA LEU A 95 -25.69 -16.20 -7.38
C LEU A 95 -26.33 -16.60 -6.05
N SER A 96 -26.94 -17.79 -5.94
CA SER A 96 -27.51 -18.28 -4.69
C SER A 96 -26.47 -18.54 -3.59
N ILE A 97 -25.20 -18.70 -3.97
CA ILE A 97 -24.07 -18.87 -3.05
C ILE A 97 -23.58 -17.51 -2.51
N PHE A 98 -23.87 -16.43 -3.23
CA PHE A 98 -23.41 -15.09 -2.89
C PHE A 98 -23.78 -14.61 -1.47
N PRO A 99 -25.02 -14.81 -0.96
CA PRO A 99 -25.35 -14.49 0.43
C PRO A 99 -24.50 -15.24 1.45
N PHE A 100 -24.17 -16.51 1.17
CA PHE A 100 -23.33 -17.31 2.05
C PHE A 100 -21.88 -16.82 2.04
N ILE A 101 -21.37 -16.38 0.89
CA ILE A 101 -20.03 -15.76 0.78
C ILE A 101 -20.00 -14.46 1.59
N ILE A 102 -21.04 -13.61 1.49
CA ILE A 102 -21.14 -12.37 2.27
C ILE A 102 -21.21 -12.68 3.77
N ILE A 103 -22.04 -13.61 4.19
CA ILE A 103 -22.19 -14.01 5.59
C ILE A 103 -20.85 -14.57 6.11
N PHE A 104 -20.23 -15.46 5.36
CA PHE A 104 -18.92 -16.01 5.69
C PHE A 104 -17.85 -14.91 5.79
N TYR A 105 -17.84 -13.96 4.86
CA TYR A 105 -16.95 -12.83 4.84
C TYR A 105 -17.13 -11.90 6.06
N LEU A 106 -18.38 -11.70 6.52
CA LEU A 106 -18.71 -10.87 7.67
C LEU A 106 -18.43 -11.59 9.00
N ILE A 107 -18.71 -12.90 9.08
CA ILE A 107 -18.59 -13.69 10.32
C ILE A 107 -17.17 -14.21 10.51
N PHE A 108 -16.53 -14.63 9.41
CA PHE A 108 -15.19 -15.22 9.53
C PHE A 108 -14.21 -14.15 9.99
N PRO A 109 -13.56 -14.34 11.16
CA PRO A 109 -12.52 -13.43 11.55
C PRO A 109 -11.50 -13.44 10.42
N ARG A 110 -11.13 -12.29 9.91
CA ARG A 110 -9.84 -12.16 9.26
C ARG A 110 -8.83 -12.47 10.34
N ALA A 111 -8.68 -13.76 10.59
CA ALA A 111 -7.71 -14.24 11.53
C ALA A 111 -6.42 -13.60 11.08
N GLU A 112 -5.72 -13.00 12.03
CA GLU A 112 -4.32 -12.69 11.88
C GLU A 112 -3.60 -14.03 11.72
N PHE A 113 -3.88 -14.73 10.63
CA PHE A 113 -3.10 -15.88 10.24
C PHE A 113 -1.74 -15.33 9.85
N ASN A 114 -0.88 -15.18 10.85
CA ASN A 114 0.55 -15.12 10.66
C ASN A 114 1.00 -16.48 10.11
N PHE A 115 0.55 -16.83 8.90
CA PHE A 115 1.22 -17.85 8.12
C PHE A 115 2.57 -17.25 7.66
N ARG A 116 3.48 -17.08 8.62
CA ARG A 116 4.89 -16.78 8.35
C ARG A 116 5.64 -17.99 7.79
N VAL A 117 4.97 -18.82 7.02
CA VAL A 117 5.69 -19.90 6.31
C VAL A 117 6.50 -19.33 5.16
N PHE A 118 6.17 -18.11 4.72
CA PHE A 118 6.75 -17.54 3.50
C PHE A 118 7.04 -16.04 3.70
N ASP A 119 8.27 -15.71 4.03
CA ASP A 119 8.77 -14.33 3.88
C ASP A 119 9.16 -14.14 2.41
N THR A 120 8.31 -13.50 1.63
CA THR A 120 8.72 -13.02 0.31
C THR A 120 9.59 -11.78 0.47
N PRO A 121 10.73 -11.70 -0.18
CA PRO A 121 11.40 -10.44 -0.44
C PRO A 121 10.55 -9.67 -1.49
N THR A 122 9.47 -9.04 -1.06
CA THR A 122 8.76 -8.11 -1.93
C THR A 122 9.41 -6.76 -1.81
N SER A 123 9.67 -6.20 -2.97
CA SER A 123 10.10 -4.84 -3.26
C SER A 123 11.07 -4.22 -2.26
N THR A 124 12.29 -4.02 -2.69
CA THR A 124 13.29 -3.10 -2.13
C THR A 124 12.78 -1.64 -2.14
N LEU A 125 11.53 -1.43 -2.54
CA LEU A 125 10.87 -0.15 -2.69
C LEU A 125 10.70 0.53 -1.34
N GLY A 126 11.12 1.74 -1.27
CA GLY A 126 11.06 2.60 -0.09
C GLY A 126 12.30 3.49 -0.02
N ILE A 127 12.21 4.53 0.78
CA ILE A 127 13.30 5.47 1.00
C ILE A 127 14.59 4.72 1.35
N PRO A 128 15.72 5.01 0.69
CA PRO A 128 16.97 4.29 0.87
C PRO A 128 17.51 4.44 2.30
N ASP A 129 18.37 3.52 2.72
CA ASP A 129 18.99 3.59 4.06
C ASP A 129 20.11 4.62 4.13
N THR A 130 20.70 4.95 3.00
CA THR A 130 21.74 5.98 2.84
C THR A 130 21.40 6.84 1.62
N ILE A 131 21.65 8.14 1.70
CA ILE A 131 21.57 9.03 0.53
C ILE A 131 22.95 9.18 -0.07
N ASN A 132 23.09 8.74 -1.31
CA ASN A 132 24.15 9.06 -2.24
C ASN A 132 23.56 9.90 -3.37
N LEU A 133 24.37 10.66 -4.07
CA LEU A 133 23.94 11.35 -5.27
C LEU A 133 23.50 10.31 -6.32
N GLY A 134 22.25 10.36 -6.75
CA GLY A 134 21.62 9.38 -7.68
C GLY A 134 20.82 8.28 -7.02
N SER A 135 20.73 8.21 -5.68
CA SER A 135 20.04 7.11 -4.97
C SER A 135 18.52 7.13 -5.07
N PHE A 136 17.92 8.23 -5.50
CA PHE A 136 16.46 8.37 -5.65
C PHE A 136 15.96 8.10 -7.06
N SER A 137 16.82 8.05 -8.05
CA SER A 137 16.46 7.82 -9.44
C SER A 137 15.73 6.49 -9.67
N GLU A 138 15.99 5.46 -8.85
CA GLU A 138 15.31 4.16 -8.91
C GLU A 138 13.80 4.26 -8.65
N PHE A 139 13.36 5.29 -7.92
CA PHE A 139 11.95 5.46 -7.53
C PHE A 139 11.16 6.34 -8.49
N SER A 140 11.83 7.11 -9.33
CA SER A 140 11.24 8.15 -10.18
C SER A 140 10.13 7.64 -11.12
N ASN A 141 10.18 6.38 -11.53
CA ASN A 141 9.22 5.76 -12.45
C ASN A 141 8.26 4.77 -11.79
N SER A 142 8.29 4.60 -10.47
CA SER A 142 7.47 3.60 -9.81
C SER A 142 6.09 4.12 -9.49
N GLU A 143 5.07 3.53 -10.11
CA GLU A 143 3.65 3.81 -9.89
C GLU A 143 3.07 3.07 -8.66
N GLU A 144 3.90 2.36 -7.89
CA GLU A 144 3.46 1.62 -6.71
C GLU A 144 2.93 2.56 -5.63
N GLU A 145 1.72 2.27 -5.13
CA GLU A 145 1.07 3.05 -4.09
C GLU A 145 1.74 2.84 -2.73
N VAL A 146 1.94 3.93 -1.99
CA VAL A 146 2.53 3.90 -0.64
C VAL A 146 1.48 4.17 0.42
N PHE A 147 0.71 5.24 0.24
CA PHE A 147 -0.38 5.58 1.14
C PHE A 147 -1.38 6.53 0.48
N ILE A 148 -2.57 6.59 1.07
CA ILE A 148 -3.64 7.52 0.70
C ILE A 148 -3.84 8.49 1.87
N LEU A 149 -3.89 9.79 1.60
CA LEU A 149 -4.30 10.82 2.56
C LEU A 149 -5.81 11.06 2.43
N ILE A 150 -6.53 10.78 3.49
CA ILE A 150 -7.97 11.04 3.62
C ILE A 150 -8.17 12.44 4.20
N ASN A 151 -9.24 13.10 3.78
CA ASN A 151 -9.61 14.42 4.24
C ASN A 151 -8.70 15.55 3.70
N ASN A 152 -9.18 16.17 2.64
CA ASN A 152 -8.41 17.04 1.76
C ASN A 152 -8.70 18.52 2.03
N ASN A 153 -8.28 19.00 3.20
CA ASN A 153 -8.25 20.44 3.47
C ASN A 153 -6.85 21.04 3.23
N TYR A 154 -5.93 20.27 2.64
CA TYR A 154 -4.55 20.68 2.42
C TYR A 154 -4.32 21.09 0.97
N ASN A 155 -3.51 22.13 0.79
CA ASN A 155 -2.97 22.45 -0.52
C ASN A 155 -1.85 21.43 -0.86
N LYS A 156 -1.80 20.99 -2.13
CA LYS A 156 -0.77 20.06 -2.63
C LYS A 156 0.65 20.51 -2.26
N ASP A 157 0.93 21.80 -2.34
CA ASP A 157 2.24 22.39 -2.05
C ASP A 157 2.67 22.31 -0.57
N GLU A 158 1.74 22.00 0.33
CA GLU A 158 2.00 21.86 1.76
C GLU A 158 2.22 20.40 2.18
N LEU A 159 1.91 19.45 1.28
CA LEU A 159 1.93 18.02 1.56
C LEU A 159 3.35 17.44 1.50
N TYR A 160 4.14 17.73 2.54
CA TYR A 160 5.46 17.14 2.78
C TYR A 160 5.36 16.09 3.88
N PHE A 161 5.18 14.84 3.50
CA PHE A 161 5.15 13.71 4.43
C PHE A 161 6.55 13.23 4.74
N ARG A 162 6.98 13.41 5.98
CA ARG A 162 8.29 12.98 6.49
C ARG A 162 8.29 11.48 6.74
N VAL A 163 9.40 10.85 6.40
CA VAL A 163 9.59 9.41 6.64
C VAL A 163 10.91 9.15 7.34
N LYS A 164 12.00 9.79 6.88
CA LYS A 164 13.33 9.55 7.40
C LYS A 164 14.14 10.84 7.41
N VAL A 165 15.01 10.97 8.40
CA VAL A 165 15.93 12.13 8.52
C VAL A 165 17.35 11.62 8.44
N PHE A 166 18.15 12.23 7.61
CA PHE A 166 19.56 11.95 7.43
C PHE A 166 20.36 13.11 8.05
N ASP A 167 20.98 12.81 9.14
CA ASP A 167 21.59 13.77 10.06
C ASP A 167 23.11 13.65 10.17
N TYR A 168 23.68 12.56 9.62
CA TYR A 168 25.11 12.29 9.65
C TYR A 168 25.66 12.08 8.23
N ILE A 169 26.78 12.75 7.90
CA ILE A 169 27.54 12.55 6.67
C ILE A 169 28.86 11.86 6.98
N ASN A 170 29.18 10.76 6.29
CA ASN A 170 30.39 10.01 6.49
C ASN A 170 31.55 10.50 5.59
N ASN A 171 32.75 9.93 5.76
CA ASN A 171 33.93 10.27 4.96
C ASN A 171 33.77 9.96 3.45
N ASN A 172 32.85 9.05 3.08
CA ASN A 172 32.50 8.79 1.68
C ASN A 172 31.47 9.79 1.16
N LYS A 173 31.16 10.82 1.93
CA LYS A 173 30.19 11.88 1.62
C LYS A 173 28.77 11.36 1.41
N SER A 174 28.46 10.18 1.99
CA SER A 174 27.12 9.60 2.00
C SER A 174 26.38 10.02 3.26
N TRP A 175 25.11 10.40 3.13
CA TRP A 175 24.27 10.75 4.27
C TRP A 175 23.60 9.52 4.87
N ARG A 176 23.58 9.46 6.18
CA ARG A 176 22.96 8.38 6.95
C ARG A 176 22.02 8.92 8.02
N ALA A 177 21.02 8.11 8.36
CA ALA A 177 20.13 8.38 9.47
C ALA A 177 20.68 7.78 10.75
N SER A 178 20.78 8.58 11.81
CA SER A 178 21.08 8.07 13.15
C SER A 178 19.86 7.38 13.74
N SER A 179 20.08 6.33 14.52
CA SER A 179 18.97 5.66 15.21
C SER A 179 18.46 6.52 16.37
N ALA A 180 17.16 6.46 16.65
CA ALA A 180 16.57 7.14 17.79
C ALA A 180 17.23 6.74 19.13
N SER A 181 17.66 5.47 19.26
CA SER A 181 18.37 4.98 20.44
C SER A 181 19.74 5.65 20.60
N PHE A 182 20.48 5.82 19.52
CA PHE A 182 21.75 6.54 19.53
C PHE A 182 21.57 8.00 19.95
N LEU A 183 20.63 8.71 19.31
CA LEU A 183 20.35 10.11 19.65
C LEU A 183 19.89 10.27 21.11
N ASN A 184 19.02 9.37 21.58
CA ASN A 184 18.56 9.37 22.97
C ASN A 184 19.70 9.10 23.96
N SER A 185 20.64 8.18 23.66
CA SER A 185 21.76 7.87 24.54
C SER A 185 22.79 9.01 24.57
N LYS A 186 23.11 9.58 23.42
CA LYS A 186 24.15 10.62 23.27
C LYS A 186 23.66 12.00 23.67
N PHE A 187 22.39 12.32 23.41
CA PHE A 187 21.81 13.66 23.54
C PHE A 187 20.60 13.72 24.47
N LYS A 188 20.61 12.92 25.55
CA LYS A 188 19.52 12.90 26.54
C LYS A 188 19.18 14.32 27.01
N ASN A 189 17.90 14.67 26.96
CA ASN A 189 17.39 16.02 27.33
C ASN A 189 17.90 17.20 26.46
N SER A 190 18.45 16.94 25.27
CA SER A 190 18.92 17.99 24.38
C SER A 190 17.83 18.70 23.58
N ILE A 191 16.64 18.11 23.51
CA ILE A 191 15.44 18.74 22.96
C ILE A 191 14.47 19.02 24.10
N LYS A 192 14.05 20.27 24.21
CA LYS A 192 12.97 20.68 25.10
C LYS A 192 11.83 21.21 24.26
N ILE A 193 10.65 20.63 24.40
CA ILE A 193 9.43 21.20 23.84
C ILE A 193 9.10 22.43 24.71
N LYS A 194 9.16 23.62 24.12
CA LYS A 194 8.92 24.88 24.80
C LYS A 194 7.43 25.15 24.95
N ASP A 195 6.70 24.99 23.84
CA ASP A 195 5.27 25.16 23.78
C ASP A 195 4.65 24.14 22.81
N SER A 196 3.41 23.73 23.08
CA SER A 196 2.64 22.91 22.14
C SER A 196 1.19 23.34 22.15
N LYS A 197 0.69 23.82 20.99
CA LYS A 197 -0.71 24.21 20.79
C LYS A 197 -1.36 23.25 19.82
N ASN A 198 -2.52 22.73 20.17
CA ASN A 198 -3.32 21.94 19.25
C ASN A 198 -3.91 22.85 18.17
N LEU A 199 -3.67 22.52 16.91
CA LEU A 199 -4.19 23.27 15.76
C LEU A 199 -5.65 22.89 15.44
N ASN A 200 -6.23 21.89 16.13
CA ASN A 200 -7.53 21.29 15.80
C ASN A 200 -7.62 20.72 14.38
N GLU A 201 -6.48 20.44 13.78
CA GLU A 201 -6.35 19.83 12.47
C GLU A 201 -6.00 18.35 12.64
N SER A 202 -6.87 17.47 12.15
CA SER A 202 -6.60 16.03 12.07
C SER A 202 -6.57 15.57 10.64
N TYR A 203 -5.76 14.56 10.37
CA TYR A 203 -5.72 13.88 9.09
C TYR A 203 -5.54 12.38 9.30
N GLN A 204 -5.98 11.61 8.32
CA GLN A 204 -5.89 10.16 8.32
C GLN A 204 -5.15 9.69 7.08
N ILE A 205 -4.31 8.69 7.25
CA ILE A 205 -3.67 8.00 6.14
C ILE A 205 -4.07 6.53 6.13
N ILE A 206 -4.26 5.98 4.93
CA ILE A 206 -4.30 4.53 4.70
C ILE A 206 -2.93 4.15 4.16
N LEU A 207 -2.16 3.42 4.96
CA LEU A 207 -0.83 2.98 4.62
C LEU A 207 -0.90 1.62 3.93
N GLU A 208 -0.26 1.50 2.76
CA GLU A 208 -0.09 0.24 2.04
C GLU A 208 0.99 -0.64 2.70
N PRO A 209 0.95 -1.96 2.52
CA PRO A 209 2.02 -2.85 2.99
C PRO A 209 3.30 -2.61 2.18
N TYR A 210 4.36 -2.12 2.82
CA TYR A 210 5.63 -1.78 2.13
C TYR A 210 6.89 -2.29 2.81
N LYS A 211 6.76 -3.23 3.76
CA LYS A 211 7.87 -3.91 4.47
C LYS A 211 8.96 -2.99 5.08
N LYS A 212 8.66 -1.72 5.34
CA LYS A 212 9.52 -0.80 6.09
C LYS A 212 8.88 -0.49 7.44
N LYS A 213 9.66 0.07 8.35
CA LYS A 213 9.21 0.44 9.70
C LYS A 213 8.75 1.89 9.81
N TRP A 214 9.02 2.71 8.81
CA TRP A 214 8.76 4.14 8.81
C TRP A 214 7.31 4.42 8.46
N ILE A 215 6.71 5.42 9.09
CA ILE A 215 5.34 5.84 8.83
C ILE A 215 5.35 7.29 8.34
N PRO A 216 4.84 7.55 7.12
CA PRO A 216 4.73 8.91 6.61
C PRO A 216 3.87 9.78 7.52
N SER A 217 4.36 10.97 7.85
CA SER A 217 3.61 11.93 8.66
C SER A 217 3.96 13.37 8.32
N LEU A 218 3.02 14.27 8.49
CA LEU A 218 3.28 15.71 8.41
C LEU A 218 4.09 16.16 9.63
N LYS A 219 4.86 17.23 9.48
CA LYS A 219 5.66 17.83 10.56
C LYS A 219 4.77 18.14 11.78
N ASN A 220 5.31 17.94 13.00
CA ASN A 220 4.65 18.23 14.26
C ASN A 220 3.33 17.48 14.47
N SER A 221 3.24 16.24 14.00
CA SER A 221 2.07 15.38 14.23
C SER A 221 2.18 14.56 15.52
N LYS A 222 1.04 14.21 16.11
CA LYS A 222 0.89 13.22 17.18
C LYS A 222 -0.18 12.22 16.77
N LEU A 223 -0.07 10.98 17.24
CA LEU A 223 -1.11 9.97 17.05
C LEU A 223 -2.31 10.29 17.92
N THR A 224 -3.53 10.20 17.37
CA THR A 224 -4.78 10.42 18.12
C THR A 224 -5.12 9.25 19.03
N SER A 225 -4.71 8.05 18.67
CA SER A 225 -4.92 6.83 19.47
C SER A 225 -3.59 6.17 19.83
N ALA A 226 -3.58 5.43 20.95
CA ALA A 226 -2.41 4.71 21.41
C ALA A 226 -2.18 3.45 20.55
N TYR A 227 -1.42 3.60 19.46
CA TYR A 227 -0.91 2.47 18.71
C TYR A 227 0.32 1.91 19.43
N ARG A 228 0.17 0.82 20.19
CA ARG A 228 1.26 0.18 20.97
C ARG A 228 2.49 -0.19 20.13
N GLU A 229 2.32 -0.32 18.83
CA GLU A 229 3.38 -0.73 17.89
C GLU A 229 4.11 0.44 17.24
N ILE A 230 3.65 1.68 17.45
CA ILE A 230 4.19 2.87 16.80
C ILE A 230 4.80 3.77 17.86
N THR A 231 6.06 4.12 17.66
CA THR A 231 6.82 5.04 18.51
C THR A 231 7.18 6.30 17.74
N LYS A 232 7.18 7.46 18.41
CA LYS A 232 7.66 8.72 17.85
C LYS A 232 9.12 8.93 18.21
N ASP A 233 9.95 9.16 17.20
CA ASP A 233 11.28 9.72 17.37
C ASP A 233 11.15 11.25 17.42
N TYR A 234 11.30 11.82 18.60
CA TYR A 234 11.17 13.25 18.83
C TYR A 234 12.36 14.07 18.27
N TYR A 235 13.55 13.46 18.09
CA TYR A 235 14.71 14.14 17.50
C TYR A 235 14.49 14.42 16.03
N ASN A 236 13.94 13.44 15.34
CA ASN A 236 13.73 13.50 13.90
C ASN A 236 12.29 13.88 13.52
N ASP A 237 11.37 13.94 14.50
CA ASP A 237 9.94 14.18 14.30
C ASP A 237 9.33 13.20 13.26
N ILE A 238 9.61 11.92 13.44
CA ILE A 238 9.14 10.82 12.59
C ILE A 238 8.51 9.71 13.43
N PHE A 239 7.72 8.86 12.78
CA PHE A 239 7.09 7.71 13.42
C PHE A 239 7.69 6.40 12.91
N ILE A 240 7.92 5.47 13.83
CA ILE A 240 8.55 4.18 13.56
C ILE A 240 7.68 3.07 14.14
N LYS A 241 7.34 2.09 13.33
CA LYS A 241 6.65 0.89 13.76
C LYS A 241 7.67 -0.17 14.24
N ASN A 242 7.35 -0.88 15.30
CA ASN A 242 8.23 -1.94 15.84
C ASN A 242 8.39 -3.13 14.89
N LYS A 243 7.36 -3.39 14.07
CA LYS A 243 7.34 -4.44 13.04
C LYS A 243 7.16 -3.82 11.66
N LEU A 244 7.49 -4.57 10.63
CA LEU A 244 7.25 -4.17 9.24
C LEU A 244 5.74 -3.95 8.99
N VAL A 245 5.41 -3.07 8.06
CA VAL A 245 4.03 -2.87 7.63
C VAL A 245 3.70 -3.96 6.60
N ASP A 246 3.01 -5.01 7.07
CA ASP A 246 2.69 -6.23 6.32
C ASP A 246 1.26 -6.23 5.74
N ARG A 247 0.46 -5.25 6.12
CA ARG A 247 -0.94 -5.08 5.65
C ARG A 247 -1.36 -3.63 5.65
N LYS A 248 -2.40 -3.31 4.89
CA LYS A 248 -3.03 -1.98 4.90
C LYS A 248 -3.40 -1.58 6.33
N LYS A 249 -3.10 -0.34 6.71
CA LYS A 249 -3.42 0.18 8.04
C LYS A 249 -3.87 1.63 7.96
N GLN A 250 -5.01 1.93 8.58
CA GLN A 250 -5.45 3.30 8.78
C GLN A 250 -4.83 3.87 10.05
N ILE A 251 -4.25 5.07 9.94
CA ILE A 251 -3.58 5.76 11.04
C ILE A 251 -4.10 7.20 11.06
N GLU A 252 -4.47 7.67 12.24
CA GLU A 252 -4.97 9.01 12.44
C GLU A 252 -3.98 9.85 13.23
N PHE A 253 -3.79 11.08 12.76
CA PHE A 253 -2.88 12.05 13.33
C PHE A 253 -3.59 13.35 13.66
N GLN A 254 -3.13 13.99 14.73
CA GLN A 254 -3.47 15.34 15.14
C GLN A 254 -2.27 16.25 14.92
N ARG A 255 -2.45 17.43 14.34
CA ARG A 255 -1.39 18.42 14.14
C ARG A 255 -1.26 19.36 15.33
N TYR A 256 -0.02 19.77 15.60
CA TYR A 256 0.31 20.69 16.67
C TYR A 256 1.26 21.76 16.14
N GLU A 257 1.14 22.96 16.67
CA GLU A 257 2.20 23.94 16.62
C GLU A 257 3.17 23.62 17.77
N MET A 258 4.43 23.33 17.45
CA MET A 258 5.43 22.97 18.43
C MET A 258 6.68 23.83 18.24
N SER A 259 7.12 24.47 19.31
CA SER A 259 8.44 25.09 19.36
C SER A 259 9.41 24.21 20.16
N TYR A 260 10.60 24.09 19.63
CA TYR A 260 11.66 23.29 20.22
C TYR A 260 12.84 24.21 20.56
N ASN A 261 13.62 23.83 21.57
CA ASN A 261 14.92 24.40 21.82
C ASN A 261 15.97 23.27 21.77
N LEU A 262 17.05 23.49 21.01
CA LEU A 262 18.17 22.57 20.92
C LEU A 262 19.32 23.08 21.78
N ASN A 263 19.94 22.17 22.54
CA ASN A 263 21.19 22.55 23.23
C ASN A 263 22.38 22.62 22.26
N ASN A 264 23.46 23.21 22.69
CA ASN A 264 24.66 23.43 21.86
C ASN A 264 25.30 22.12 21.39
N ASN A 265 25.25 21.04 22.20
CA ASN A 265 25.81 19.75 21.81
C ASN A 265 25.10 19.15 20.61
N LEU A 266 23.77 19.26 20.58
CA LEU A 266 22.98 18.76 19.46
C LEU A 266 23.09 19.68 18.24
N LYS A 267 23.21 21.02 18.45
CA LYS A 267 23.49 21.94 17.35
C LYS A 267 24.83 21.62 16.69
N ASN A 268 25.89 21.40 17.49
CA ASN A 268 27.21 21.04 16.98
C ASN A 268 27.17 19.70 16.19
N TYR A 269 26.37 18.74 16.64
CA TYR A 269 26.17 17.48 15.90
C TYR A 269 25.61 17.72 14.49
N TYR A 270 24.68 18.67 14.34
CA TYR A 270 24.11 19.02 13.03
C TYR A 270 24.99 19.98 12.21
N LEU A 271 26.19 20.32 12.70
CA LEU A 271 27.23 21.07 11.97
C LEU A 271 28.34 20.15 11.43
N ASP A 272 28.39 18.91 11.86
CA ASP A 272 29.46 17.98 11.53
C ASP A 272 29.53 17.71 10.02
N VAL A 273 30.75 17.90 9.45
CA VAL A 273 31.07 17.65 8.05
C VAL A 273 32.40 16.90 7.96
N PRO A 274 32.61 16.04 6.95
CA PRO A 274 33.86 15.33 6.79
C PRO A 274 35.01 16.28 6.36
N ASP A 275 36.23 15.96 6.78
CA ASP A 275 37.43 16.78 6.49
C ASP A 275 37.80 16.82 5.00
N ASN A 276 37.33 15.88 4.20
CA ASN A 276 37.68 15.73 2.79
C ASN A 276 36.74 16.48 1.83
N ILE A 277 36.10 17.55 2.29
CA ILE A 277 35.35 18.45 1.43
C ILE A 277 36.26 19.27 0.54
N SER A 278 35.87 19.46 -0.70
CA SER A 278 36.63 20.26 -1.69
C SER A 278 36.91 21.68 -1.20
N LYS A 279 38.16 22.11 -1.34
CA LYS A 279 38.56 23.48 -1.04
C LYS A 279 37.78 24.53 -1.84
N LYS A 280 37.38 24.21 -3.07
CA LYS A 280 36.58 25.09 -3.91
C LYS A 280 35.20 25.37 -3.33
N ILE A 281 34.57 24.33 -2.74
CA ILE A 281 33.29 24.47 -2.01
C ILE A 281 33.51 25.33 -0.75
N ILE A 282 34.56 25.06 0.02
CA ILE A 282 34.86 25.78 1.26
C ILE A 282 35.08 27.26 0.95
N ASN A 283 35.93 27.57 -0.03
CA ASN A 283 36.21 28.95 -0.45
C ASN A 283 34.93 29.68 -0.90
N TRP A 284 34.08 28.99 -1.67
CA TRP A 284 32.79 29.58 -2.08
C TRP A 284 31.90 29.92 -0.88
N VAL A 285 31.87 29.07 0.14
CA VAL A 285 31.13 29.34 1.37
C VAL A 285 31.72 30.52 2.11
N GLU A 286 33.06 30.59 2.29
CA GLU A 286 33.73 31.67 2.97
C GLU A 286 33.53 33.05 2.29
N GLU A 287 33.58 33.08 0.96
CA GLU A 287 33.34 34.28 0.16
C GLU A 287 31.89 34.79 0.23
N ASN A 288 30.94 33.88 0.41
CA ASN A 288 29.52 34.20 0.37
C ASN A 288 28.83 34.24 1.74
N ASN A 289 29.50 33.73 2.80
CA ASN A 289 28.95 33.67 4.14
C ASN A 289 29.07 35.04 4.82
N ASN A 290 27.98 35.78 4.85
CA ASN A 290 27.86 37.03 5.60
C ASN A 290 27.42 36.72 7.05
N SER A 291 27.39 37.74 7.91
CA SER A 291 26.99 37.61 9.32
C SER A 291 25.53 37.15 9.51
N ASN A 292 24.67 37.30 8.48
CA ASN A 292 23.27 36.90 8.52
C ASN A 292 23.08 35.52 7.90
N LYS A 293 22.61 34.58 8.71
CA LYS A 293 22.34 33.19 8.27
C LYS A 293 21.26 33.11 7.21
N GLU A 294 20.20 33.89 7.31
CA GLU A 294 19.09 33.88 6.35
C GLU A 294 19.55 34.41 4.98
N ASP A 295 20.38 35.42 4.96
CA ASP A 295 20.95 35.96 3.70
C ASP A 295 21.83 34.91 3.00
N PHE A 296 22.59 34.13 3.76
CA PHE A 296 23.40 33.06 3.18
C PHE A 296 22.52 31.96 2.59
N LEU A 297 21.45 31.53 3.30
CA LEU A 297 20.52 30.54 2.78
C LEU A 297 19.83 31.04 1.49
N ASN A 298 19.48 32.33 1.45
CA ASN A 298 18.91 32.94 0.25
C ASN A 298 19.94 33.00 -0.90
N LYS A 299 21.21 33.17 -0.63
CA LYS A 299 22.27 33.11 -1.67
C LYS A 299 22.41 31.73 -2.28
N ILE A 300 22.35 30.66 -1.46
CA ILE A 300 22.33 29.28 -1.99
C ILE A 300 21.09 29.07 -2.85
N TYR A 301 19.93 29.50 -2.36
CA TYR A 301 18.68 29.37 -3.09
C TYR A 301 18.71 30.11 -4.42
N SER A 302 19.19 31.37 -4.42
CA SER A 302 19.37 32.20 -5.63
C SER A 302 20.38 31.58 -6.60
N LYS A 303 21.38 30.87 -6.10
CA LYS A 303 22.35 30.17 -6.95
C LYS A 303 21.68 29.03 -7.73
N PHE A 304 20.75 28.28 -7.10
CA PHE A 304 19.99 27.25 -7.78
C PHE A 304 18.92 27.82 -8.74
N SER A 305 18.46 29.05 -8.52
CA SER A 305 17.46 29.71 -9.39
C SER A 305 18.07 30.56 -10.52
N ASP A 306 19.40 30.53 -10.71
CA ASP A 306 20.11 31.38 -11.72
C ASP A 306 19.89 30.90 -13.17
N GLY A 307 19.09 29.87 -13.39
CA GLY A 307 18.80 29.29 -14.70
C GLY A 307 19.85 28.32 -15.23
N SER A 308 20.95 28.12 -14.49
CA SER A 308 22.03 27.23 -14.92
C SER A 308 21.90 25.79 -14.43
N TYR A 309 20.96 25.53 -13.49
CA TYR A 309 20.73 24.20 -12.92
C TYR A 309 19.51 23.52 -13.57
N TYR A 310 19.62 22.20 -13.72
CA TYR A 310 18.60 21.37 -14.31
C TYR A 310 18.16 20.27 -13.35
N TYR A 311 16.85 20.10 -13.22
CA TYR A 311 16.28 18.97 -12.49
C TYR A 311 16.15 17.78 -13.44
N ASN A 312 16.89 16.71 -13.15
CA ASN A 312 16.94 15.51 -13.99
C ASN A 312 16.72 14.26 -13.13
N LEU A 313 15.76 13.40 -13.53
CA LEU A 313 15.45 12.16 -12.82
C LEU A 313 16.57 11.11 -12.94
N THR A 314 17.40 11.20 -13.98
CA THR A 314 18.48 10.23 -14.27
C THR A 314 19.80 10.96 -14.54
N PRO A 315 20.38 11.65 -13.53
CA PRO A 315 21.65 12.35 -13.74
C PRO A 315 22.81 11.38 -13.96
N GLN A 316 23.79 11.79 -14.78
CA GLN A 316 24.91 10.91 -15.17
C GLN A 316 25.98 10.71 -14.07
N SER A 317 26.04 11.56 -13.06
CA SER A 317 27.08 11.52 -12.03
C SER A 317 26.61 10.84 -10.77
N SER A 318 27.34 9.85 -10.26
CA SER A 318 26.98 9.06 -9.09
C SER A 318 28.00 9.08 -7.93
N ASP A 319 29.17 9.70 -8.07
CA ASP A 319 30.29 9.49 -7.15
C ASP A 319 30.31 10.39 -5.89
N ASN A 320 29.17 10.85 -5.39
CA ASN A 320 29.08 11.79 -4.26
C ASN A 320 29.99 13.01 -4.41
N ASN A 321 30.20 13.46 -5.65
CA ASN A 321 31.04 14.60 -5.97
C ASN A 321 30.23 15.90 -5.98
N TYR A 322 30.11 16.51 -4.80
CA TYR A 322 29.39 17.78 -4.63
C TYR A 322 30.01 18.94 -5.41
N GLU A 323 31.33 18.93 -5.62
CA GLU A 323 32.02 19.96 -6.43
C GLU A 323 31.57 19.86 -7.88
N GLU A 324 31.55 18.64 -8.44
CA GLU A 324 31.14 18.41 -9.81
C GLU A 324 29.68 18.85 -10.02
N PHE A 325 28.78 18.47 -9.10
CA PHE A 325 27.39 18.91 -9.18
C PHE A 325 27.26 20.43 -9.07
N PHE A 326 27.91 21.05 -8.06
CA PHE A 326 27.65 22.45 -7.75
C PHE A 326 28.27 23.43 -8.75
N PHE A 327 29.42 23.11 -9.36
CA PHE A 327 30.09 24.01 -10.26
C PHE A 327 30.01 23.62 -11.73
N ASN A 328 29.98 22.32 -12.07
CA ASN A 328 30.18 21.86 -13.43
C ASN A 328 28.89 21.27 -14.05
N SER A 329 28.46 20.08 -13.62
CA SER A 329 27.33 19.37 -14.23
C SER A 329 26.00 20.09 -14.04
N LYS A 330 25.77 20.60 -12.84
CA LYS A 330 24.54 21.33 -12.45
C LYS A 330 23.25 20.60 -12.76
N GLU A 331 23.34 19.30 -13.02
CA GLU A 331 22.20 18.43 -13.24
C GLU A 331 22.05 17.43 -12.09
N GLY A 332 20.86 17.32 -11.51
CA GLY A 332 20.62 16.42 -10.41
C GLY A 332 19.14 16.20 -10.11
N TYR A 333 18.88 15.18 -9.31
CA TYR A 333 17.56 14.92 -8.75
C TYR A 333 17.44 15.56 -7.35
N CYS A 334 16.31 15.40 -6.63
CA CYS A 334 16.05 16.12 -5.37
C CYS A 334 17.16 15.97 -4.33
N GLU A 335 17.80 14.78 -4.22
CA GLU A 335 18.86 14.52 -3.25
C GLU A 335 20.15 15.28 -3.56
N TYR A 336 20.45 15.60 -4.82
CA TYR A 336 21.59 16.43 -5.18
C TYR A 336 21.45 17.84 -4.60
N PHE A 337 20.30 18.45 -4.81
CA PHE A 337 19.99 19.79 -4.33
C PHE A 337 19.89 19.85 -2.81
N ALA A 338 19.14 18.93 -2.21
CA ALA A 338 18.93 18.89 -0.76
C ALA A 338 20.24 18.64 -0.01
N SER A 339 21.04 17.65 -0.45
CA SER A 339 22.30 17.31 0.23
C SER A 339 23.36 18.38 0.06
N THR A 340 23.45 19.01 -1.11
CA THR A 340 24.37 20.14 -1.33
C THR A 340 23.96 21.34 -0.49
N PHE A 341 22.67 21.66 -0.45
CA PHE A 341 22.15 22.76 0.38
C PHE A 341 22.50 22.56 1.87
N VAL A 342 22.29 21.34 2.39
CA VAL A 342 22.64 21.00 3.77
C VAL A 342 24.15 21.07 4.02
N LEU A 343 24.95 20.55 3.09
CA LEU A 343 26.42 20.62 3.20
C LEU A 343 26.93 22.07 3.28
N LEU A 344 26.50 22.94 2.36
CA LEU A 344 26.85 24.35 2.34
C LEU A 344 26.37 25.08 3.61
N SER A 345 25.16 24.76 4.09
CA SER A 345 24.63 25.33 5.32
C SER A 345 25.49 24.95 6.54
N ARG A 346 25.92 23.69 6.64
CA ARG A 346 26.80 23.22 7.74
C ARG A 346 28.15 23.91 7.71
N LEU A 347 28.76 24.04 6.55
CA LEU A 347 30.04 24.79 6.38
C LEU A 347 29.91 26.27 6.78
N ALA A 348 28.73 26.86 6.60
CA ALA A 348 28.41 28.21 7.06
C ALA A 348 27.96 28.28 8.53
N SER A 349 28.20 27.23 9.33
CA SER A 349 27.80 27.13 10.74
C SER A 349 26.29 27.25 10.98
N ILE A 350 25.48 26.75 10.06
CA ILE A 350 24.02 26.64 10.17
C ILE A 350 23.65 25.16 10.39
N PRO A 351 23.18 24.76 11.60
CA PRO A 351 22.80 23.38 11.85
C PRO A 351 21.72 22.94 10.87
N SER A 352 21.93 21.83 10.17
CA SER A 352 21.05 21.42 9.09
C SER A 352 21.05 19.92 8.88
N ARG A 353 19.98 19.40 8.27
CA ARG A 353 19.75 17.98 8.02
C ARG A 353 18.91 17.76 6.76
N ILE A 354 19.03 16.59 6.15
CA ILE A 354 18.19 16.19 5.02
C ILE A 354 16.98 15.44 5.57
N VAL A 355 15.82 15.75 5.05
CA VAL A 355 14.59 15.00 5.31
C VAL A 355 14.15 14.35 4.00
N SER A 356 13.82 13.08 4.07
CA SER A 356 13.24 12.34 2.97
C SER A 356 11.83 11.88 3.32
N GLY A 357 11.01 11.84 2.31
CA GLY A 357 9.61 11.45 2.44
C GLY A 357 8.88 11.52 1.11
N TYR A 358 7.64 11.96 1.13
CA TYR A 358 6.79 12.07 -0.05
C TYR A 358 6.26 13.50 -0.16
N TYR A 359 6.22 14.02 -1.39
CA TYR A 359 5.77 15.38 -1.66
C TYR A 359 4.68 15.41 -2.74
N GLY A 360 3.65 16.24 -2.53
CA GLY A 360 2.61 16.53 -3.50
C GLY A 360 1.51 15.48 -3.55
N GLY A 361 1.76 14.33 -4.20
CA GLY A 361 0.76 13.29 -4.44
C GLY A 361 -0.24 13.64 -5.55
N GLU A 362 -1.05 12.70 -5.94
CA GLU A 362 -2.09 12.81 -6.98
C GLU A 362 -3.47 12.95 -6.35
N LEU A 363 -4.17 14.05 -6.64
CA LEU A 363 -5.53 14.29 -6.16
C LEU A 363 -6.53 13.46 -6.95
N ASN A 364 -7.31 12.62 -6.27
CA ASN A 364 -8.52 12.02 -6.82
C ASN A 364 -9.71 12.94 -6.54
N GLU A 365 -10.19 13.65 -7.55
CA GLU A 365 -11.28 14.61 -7.42
C GLU A 365 -12.62 13.96 -7.06
N ILE A 366 -12.86 12.69 -7.49
CA ILE A 366 -14.11 11.96 -7.23
C ILE A 366 -14.22 11.62 -5.75
N GLY A 367 -13.12 11.16 -5.15
CA GLY A 367 -13.09 10.73 -3.75
C GLY A 367 -12.57 11.78 -2.78
N ASN A 368 -12.08 12.90 -3.29
CA ASN A 368 -11.46 13.97 -2.52
C ASN A 368 -10.37 13.48 -1.55
N PHE A 369 -9.43 12.69 -2.09
CA PHE A 369 -8.26 12.17 -1.36
C PHE A 369 -6.99 12.31 -2.20
N PHE A 370 -5.82 12.38 -1.56
CA PHE A 370 -4.53 12.32 -2.24
C PHE A 370 -3.96 10.91 -2.19
N LYS A 371 -3.48 10.45 -3.33
CA LYS A 371 -2.75 9.19 -3.49
C LYS A 371 -1.27 9.49 -3.63
N PHE A 372 -0.44 8.83 -2.81
CA PHE A 372 1.01 8.94 -2.85
C PHE A 372 1.61 7.64 -3.37
N LYS A 373 2.48 7.78 -4.36
CA LYS A 373 3.18 6.69 -5.03
C LYS A 373 4.68 6.77 -4.75
N GLN A 374 5.43 5.72 -5.08
CA GLN A 374 6.89 5.72 -4.91
C GLN A 374 7.57 6.83 -5.72
N LYS A 375 7.06 7.18 -6.89
CA LYS A 375 7.56 8.30 -7.70
C LYS A 375 7.46 9.68 -7.02
N ASP A 376 6.56 9.81 -6.02
CA ASP A 376 6.40 11.04 -5.24
C ASP A 376 7.44 11.14 -4.11
N THR A 377 8.41 10.20 -4.07
CA THR A 377 9.52 10.24 -3.12
C THR A 377 10.35 11.51 -3.36
N HIS A 378 10.62 12.23 -2.28
CA HIS A 378 11.27 13.53 -2.34
C HIS A 378 12.24 13.74 -1.17
N ALA A 379 13.27 14.57 -1.39
CA ALA A 379 14.21 14.99 -0.38
C ALA A 379 14.28 16.52 -0.31
N TRP A 380 14.32 17.06 0.91
CA TRP A 380 14.45 18.49 1.17
C TRP A 380 15.39 18.78 2.33
N ALA A 381 15.80 20.01 2.49
CA ALA A 381 16.63 20.48 3.59
C ALA A 381 15.76 20.97 4.77
N GLU A 382 16.25 20.78 5.98
CA GLU A 382 15.83 21.49 7.17
C GLU A 382 17.02 22.17 7.82
N VAL A 383 16.88 23.45 8.10
CA VAL A 383 17.89 24.27 8.77
C VAL A 383 17.37 24.77 10.10
N TRP A 384 18.27 24.89 11.08
CA TRP A 384 17.92 25.42 12.40
C TRP A 384 18.16 26.90 12.47
N LEU A 385 17.09 27.66 12.71
CA LEU A 385 17.14 29.10 13.02
C LEU A 385 16.65 29.33 14.45
N GLU A 386 17.37 30.12 15.23
CA GLU A 386 17.20 30.21 16.69
C GLU A 386 15.77 30.58 17.12
N GLU A 387 15.11 31.48 16.39
CA GLU A 387 13.77 31.95 16.72
C GLU A 387 12.66 31.10 16.05
N LYS A 388 12.97 30.46 14.91
CA LYS A 388 12.01 29.74 14.07
C LYS A 388 12.06 28.22 14.27
N GLY A 389 13.13 27.69 14.91
CA GLY A 389 13.37 26.26 15.04
C GLY A 389 13.78 25.62 13.71
N TRP A 390 13.37 24.38 13.47
CA TRP A 390 13.61 23.70 12.19
C TRP A 390 12.75 24.32 11.08
N VAL A 391 13.39 24.96 10.12
CA VAL A 391 12.73 25.54 8.93
C VAL A 391 12.97 24.62 7.74
N ARG A 392 11.90 24.26 7.04
CA ARG A 392 11.97 23.51 5.79
C ARG A 392 12.38 24.44 4.66
N ILE A 393 13.37 24.02 3.90
CA ILE A 393 13.77 24.65 2.64
C ILE A 393 13.84 23.55 1.58
N ASP A 394 13.06 23.71 0.52
CA ASP A 394 13.11 22.81 -0.62
C ASP A 394 13.88 23.51 -1.75
N PRO A 395 15.16 23.17 -1.96
CA PRO A 395 15.96 23.85 -2.96
C PRO A 395 15.57 23.50 -4.41
N THR A 396 14.81 22.43 -4.63
CA THR A 396 14.33 22.08 -5.97
C THR A 396 13.28 23.05 -6.48
N LYS A 397 12.55 23.73 -5.58
CA LYS A 397 11.61 24.80 -5.94
C LYS A 397 12.27 26.07 -6.48
N ALA A 398 13.58 26.18 -6.34
CA ALA A 398 14.33 27.28 -6.95
C ALA A 398 14.53 27.10 -8.46
N ILE A 399 14.37 25.88 -8.97
CA ILE A 399 14.66 25.56 -10.36
C ILE A 399 13.48 26.03 -11.24
N PRO A 400 13.75 26.82 -12.28
CA PRO A 400 12.74 27.24 -13.24
C PRO A 400 12.06 26.01 -13.90
N GLU A 401 10.76 26.13 -14.20
CA GLU A 401 9.97 25.03 -14.80
C GLU A 401 10.55 24.55 -16.14
N GLU A 402 11.10 25.47 -16.93
CA GLU A 402 11.76 25.15 -18.20
C GLU A 402 13.02 24.30 -18.06
N ASN A 403 13.61 24.26 -16.86
CA ASN A 403 14.81 23.47 -16.56
C ASN A 403 14.50 22.12 -15.92
N VAL A 404 13.23 21.75 -15.83
CA VAL A 404 12.82 20.42 -15.37
C VAL A 404 12.82 19.47 -16.56
N LYS A 405 13.83 18.63 -16.65
CA LYS A 405 13.96 17.58 -17.67
C LYS A 405 13.10 16.38 -17.25
N ASP A 406 11.84 16.37 -17.66
CA ASP A 406 10.98 15.21 -17.49
C ASP A 406 11.27 14.23 -18.66
N THR A 407 11.93 13.12 -18.36
CA THR A 407 12.39 12.15 -19.36
C THR A 407 11.25 11.57 -20.20
N LEU A 408 10.02 11.63 -19.70
CA LEU A 408 8.83 11.18 -20.44
C LEU A 408 8.28 12.27 -21.37
N ASN A 409 8.41 13.56 -21.02
CA ASN A 409 7.89 14.67 -21.85
C ASN A 409 8.90 15.11 -22.93
N THR A 410 10.20 14.85 -22.75
CA THR A 410 11.23 15.22 -23.74
C THR A 410 11.44 14.15 -24.82
N VAL A 411 11.04 12.90 -24.58
CA VAL A 411 11.08 11.82 -25.59
C VAL A 411 9.82 11.82 -26.46
N LEU A 412 8.76 12.45 -25.99
CA LEU A 412 7.48 12.57 -26.69
C LEU A 412 7.17 14.05 -26.91
N SER A 413 7.95 14.72 -27.78
CA SER A 413 7.49 15.98 -28.37
C SER A 413 6.11 15.75 -28.98
N SER A 414 5.19 16.66 -28.70
CA SER A 414 3.77 16.58 -29.08
C SER A 414 3.51 16.35 -30.59
N GLU A 415 4.54 16.36 -31.42
CA GLU A 415 4.49 16.09 -32.87
C GLU A 415 4.74 14.63 -33.25
N ASP A 416 5.34 13.81 -32.36
CA ASP A 416 5.73 12.42 -32.67
C ASP A 416 4.85 11.35 -32.03
N LEU A 417 3.85 11.74 -31.24
CA LEU A 417 2.86 10.81 -30.70
C LEU A 417 1.89 10.41 -31.81
N PRO A 418 1.81 9.13 -32.19
CA PRO A 418 0.73 8.67 -33.04
C PRO A 418 -0.58 9.04 -32.35
N SER A 419 -1.52 9.60 -33.12
CA SER A 419 -2.85 10.06 -32.68
C SER A 419 -3.69 9.01 -31.92
N TYR A 420 -3.10 7.90 -31.56
CA TYR A 420 -3.67 6.74 -30.86
C TYR A 420 -3.10 6.52 -29.45
N SER A 421 -2.47 7.49 -28.82
CA SER A 421 -2.15 7.32 -27.41
C SER A 421 -3.47 7.28 -26.63
N LEU A 422 -3.92 6.06 -26.31
CA LEU A 422 -5.13 5.79 -25.52
C LEU A 422 -5.14 6.53 -24.18
N PHE A 423 -3.98 7.00 -23.72
CA PHE A 423 -3.78 7.69 -22.45
C PHE A 423 -4.15 9.18 -22.47
N SER A 424 -4.30 9.81 -23.64
CA SER A 424 -4.69 11.22 -23.75
C SER A 424 -6.21 11.45 -23.67
N TYR A 425 -7.03 10.40 -23.61
CA TYR A 425 -8.47 10.54 -23.48
C TYR A 425 -8.89 10.83 -22.05
N SER A 426 -9.44 12.00 -21.81
CA SER A 426 -9.92 12.43 -20.48
C SER A 426 -10.90 11.43 -19.82
N TRP A 427 -11.59 10.62 -20.59
CA TRP A 427 -12.48 9.58 -20.07
C TRP A 427 -11.73 8.40 -19.44
N ILE A 428 -10.53 8.02 -19.93
CA ILE A 428 -9.70 6.95 -19.35
C ILE A 428 -9.21 7.39 -17.96
N GLN A 429 -8.78 8.64 -17.83
CA GLN A 429 -8.40 9.19 -16.51
C GLN A 429 -9.61 9.18 -15.54
N LYS A 430 -10.80 9.57 -16.00
CA LYS A 430 -12.02 9.51 -15.20
C LYS A 430 -12.36 8.09 -14.77
N VAL A 431 -12.20 7.11 -15.66
CA VAL A 431 -12.40 5.69 -15.34
C VAL A 431 -11.38 5.23 -14.31
N ASN A 432 -10.10 5.59 -14.45
CA ASN A 432 -9.07 5.26 -13.46
C ASN A 432 -9.35 5.92 -12.10
N TYR A 433 -9.78 7.18 -12.07
CA TYR A 433 -10.19 7.85 -10.84
C TYR A 433 -11.40 7.18 -10.19
N PHE A 434 -12.37 6.74 -10.99
CA PHE A 434 -13.52 6.00 -10.50
C PHE A 434 -13.15 4.65 -9.87
N PHE A 435 -12.31 3.84 -10.53
CA PHE A 435 -11.83 2.58 -9.95
C PHE A 435 -10.98 2.81 -8.69
N SER A 436 -10.12 3.81 -8.71
CA SER A 436 -9.34 4.23 -7.54
C SER A 436 -10.23 4.67 -6.38
N TYR A 437 -11.34 5.38 -6.67
CA TYR A 437 -12.34 5.76 -5.67
C TYR A 437 -13.04 4.53 -5.09
N ILE A 438 -13.45 3.57 -5.92
CA ILE A 438 -14.09 2.33 -5.47
C ILE A 438 -13.12 1.55 -4.56
N ASP A 439 -11.83 1.42 -4.93
CA ASP A 439 -10.84 0.74 -4.11
C ASP A 439 -10.59 1.47 -2.78
N PHE A 440 -10.57 2.80 -2.81
CA PHE A 440 -10.49 3.63 -1.60
C PHE A 440 -11.68 3.39 -0.65
N VAL A 441 -12.92 3.43 -1.16
CA VAL A 441 -14.15 3.17 -0.38
C VAL A 441 -14.10 1.75 0.20
N TRP A 442 -13.72 0.78 -0.61
CA TRP A 442 -13.54 -0.60 -0.18
C TRP A 442 -12.51 -0.73 0.94
N SER A 443 -11.32 -0.16 0.74
CA SER A 443 -10.22 -0.18 1.73
C SER A 443 -10.63 0.51 3.03
N ARG A 444 -11.33 1.65 2.94
CA ARG A 444 -11.82 2.38 4.11
C ARG A 444 -12.84 1.57 4.91
N HIS A 445 -13.85 0.97 4.26
CA HIS A 445 -14.81 0.10 4.94
C HIS A 445 -14.16 -1.13 5.53
N LEU A 446 -13.21 -1.71 4.82
CA LEU A 446 -12.48 -2.89 5.23
C LEU A 446 -11.62 -2.64 6.48
N LEU A 447 -10.98 -1.48 6.57
CA LEU A 447 -10.11 -1.09 7.67
C LEU A 447 -10.86 -0.51 8.87
N SER A 448 -11.99 0.16 8.64
CA SER A 448 -12.86 0.65 9.72
C SER A 448 -13.60 -0.50 10.42
N TYR A 449 -13.77 -1.64 9.74
CA TYR A 449 -14.39 -2.84 10.30
C TYR A 449 -13.42 -3.58 11.23
N ASN A 450 -13.07 -2.93 12.34
CA ASN A 450 -12.16 -3.48 13.34
C ASN A 450 -12.89 -4.50 14.27
N ASN A 451 -12.14 -5.16 15.17
CA ASN A 451 -12.67 -6.18 16.06
C ASN A 451 -13.81 -5.69 16.97
N ASP A 452 -13.83 -4.41 17.31
CA ASP A 452 -14.86 -3.85 18.21
C ASP A 452 -16.14 -3.52 17.44
N GLU A 453 -16.05 -3.00 16.23
CA GLU A 453 -17.21 -2.81 15.36
C GLU A 453 -17.82 -4.15 14.95
N ARG A 454 -16.98 -5.16 14.68
CA ARG A 454 -17.43 -6.52 14.41
C ARG A 454 -18.14 -7.12 15.62
N LYS A 455 -17.59 -7.01 16.82
CA LYS A 455 -18.23 -7.45 18.06
C LYS A 455 -19.56 -6.74 18.29
N ASN A 456 -19.61 -5.44 18.04
CA ASN A 456 -20.83 -4.65 18.13
C ASN A 456 -21.84 -5.06 17.06
N PHE A 457 -21.41 -5.32 15.82
CA PHE A 457 -22.25 -5.83 14.74
C PHE A 457 -22.81 -7.21 15.07
N ILE A 458 -21.96 -8.16 15.53
CA ILE A 458 -22.40 -9.49 15.97
C ILE A 458 -23.33 -9.36 17.18
N LYS A 459 -23.00 -8.53 18.15
CA LYS A 459 -23.83 -8.26 19.33
C LYS A 459 -25.17 -7.65 18.95
N ASN A 460 -25.18 -6.76 17.97
CA ASN A 460 -26.40 -6.18 17.41
C ASN A 460 -27.23 -7.20 16.66
N ILE A 461 -26.60 -8.14 15.91
CA ILE A 461 -27.31 -9.26 15.27
C ILE A 461 -27.87 -10.21 16.33
N VAL A 462 -27.12 -10.57 17.34
CA VAL A 462 -27.54 -11.49 18.42
C VAL A 462 -28.61 -10.83 19.32
N ASN A 463 -28.48 -9.52 19.58
CA ASN A 463 -29.48 -8.74 20.33
C ASN A 463 -30.62 -8.23 19.45
N PHE A 464 -30.65 -8.64 18.17
CA PHE A 464 -31.64 -8.22 17.21
C PHE A 464 -32.99 -8.84 17.59
N ASN A 465 -33.82 -8.05 18.23
CA ASN A 465 -35.19 -8.41 18.47
C ASN A 465 -35.86 -8.70 17.10
N LEU A 466 -36.49 -9.87 16.98
CA LEU A 466 -37.16 -10.39 15.75
C LEU A 466 -38.18 -9.43 15.09
N SER A 467 -38.35 -8.23 15.65
CA SER A 467 -39.25 -7.19 15.18
C SER A 467 -38.67 -6.24 14.13
N SER A 468 -37.38 -6.35 13.73
CA SER A 468 -36.84 -5.39 12.78
C SER A 468 -37.07 -5.86 11.33
N ASN A 469 -37.57 -4.94 10.54
CA ASN A 469 -38.03 -5.14 9.16
C ASN A 469 -36.97 -5.70 8.19
N ILE A 470 -35.68 -5.63 8.53
CA ILE A 470 -34.58 -6.06 7.66
C ILE A 470 -34.52 -7.60 7.55
N PHE A 471 -34.75 -8.34 8.67
CA PHE A 471 -34.79 -9.80 8.64
C PHE A 471 -35.91 -10.30 7.71
N TRP A 472 -37.06 -9.64 7.72
CA TRP A 472 -38.20 -9.99 6.88
C TRP A 472 -37.98 -9.66 5.40
N ILE A 473 -37.04 -8.79 5.05
CA ILE A 473 -36.64 -8.52 3.66
C ILE A 473 -35.71 -9.62 3.13
N PHE A 474 -34.74 -10.07 3.95
CA PHE A 474 -33.78 -11.09 3.53
C PHE A 474 -34.30 -12.55 3.71
N ALA A 475 -35.15 -12.80 4.71
CA ALA A 475 -35.72 -14.12 4.96
C ALA A 475 -36.50 -14.69 3.74
N PRO A 476 -37.37 -13.95 3.04
CA PRO A 476 -38.04 -14.45 1.83
C PRO A 476 -37.04 -14.74 0.71
N ILE A 477 -35.98 -13.95 0.56
CA ILE A 477 -34.95 -14.17 -0.46
C ILE A 477 -34.19 -15.46 -0.15
N ILE A 478 -33.76 -15.65 1.11
CA ILE A 478 -33.06 -16.86 1.56
C ILE A 478 -33.99 -18.08 1.45
N ILE A 479 -35.25 -17.94 1.85
CA ILE A 479 -36.26 -19.02 1.75
C ILE A 479 -36.54 -19.32 0.29
N TYR A 480 -36.76 -18.33 -0.57
CA TYR A 480 -36.95 -18.51 -1.99
C TYR A 480 -35.78 -19.25 -2.66
N PHE A 481 -34.56 -18.82 -2.38
CA PHE A 481 -33.36 -19.48 -2.90
C PHE A 481 -33.16 -20.87 -2.31
N SER A 482 -33.43 -21.08 -1.01
CA SER A 482 -33.39 -22.41 -0.38
C SER A 482 -34.43 -23.34 -0.92
N LEU A 483 -35.67 -22.87 -1.14
CA LEU A 483 -36.73 -23.62 -1.77
C LEU A 483 -36.44 -23.91 -3.24
N ASN A 484 -35.90 -22.93 -3.97
CA ASN A 484 -35.50 -23.11 -5.37
C ASN A 484 -34.34 -24.11 -5.49
N LEU A 485 -33.37 -24.10 -4.58
CA LEU A 485 -32.34 -25.14 -4.43
C LEU A 485 -32.97 -26.50 -4.10
N PHE A 486 -33.91 -26.56 -3.16
CA PHE A 486 -34.59 -27.79 -2.75
C PHE A 486 -35.45 -28.38 -3.86
N PHE A 487 -36.20 -27.57 -4.61
CA PHE A 487 -37.04 -28.00 -5.71
C PHE A 487 -36.27 -28.24 -7.02
N ASN A 488 -35.17 -27.56 -7.28
CA ASN A 488 -34.29 -27.77 -8.45
C ASN A 488 -33.29 -28.93 -8.26
N LEU A 489 -32.90 -29.25 -7.03
CA LEU A 489 -32.31 -30.55 -6.72
C LEU A 489 -33.42 -31.57 -6.98
N ASN A 490 -33.41 -32.11 -8.20
CA ASN A 490 -34.34 -33.07 -8.77
C ASN A 490 -34.95 -33.92 -7.64
N SER A 491 -36.23 -33.71 -7.32
CA SER A 491 -36.94 -34.34 -6.19
C SER A 491 -36.79 -35.87 -6.20
N ARG A 492 -36.55 -36.46 -7.38
CA ARG A 492 -36.21 -37.88 -7.56
C ARG A 492 -34.88 -38.28 -6.90
N ASN A 493 -33.88 -37.45 -6.86
CA ASN A 493 -32.56 -37.81 -6.31
C ASN A 493 -32.49 -37.62 -4.79
N LEU A 494 -33.13 -36.59 -4.23
CA LEU A 494 -33.29 -36.45 -2.79
C LEU A 494 -34.19 -37.52 -2.19
N MET A 495 -35.27 -37.86 -2.87
CA MET A 495 -36.15 -38.96 -2.46
C MET A 495 -35.43 -40.31 -2.55
N LYS A 496 -34.58 -40.52 -3.57
CA LYS A 496 -33.68 -41.69 -3.67
C LYS A 496 -32.67 -41.74 -2.54
N LEU A 497 -32.05 -40.62 -2.18
CA LEU A 497 -31.08 -40.51 -1.07
C LEU A 497 -31.78 -40.74 0.28
N TYR A 498 -32.92 -40.12 0.51
CA TYR A 498 -33.72 -40.31 1.72
C TYR A 498 -34.20 -41.75 1.88
N LEU A 499 -34.71 -42.37 0.80
CA LEU A 499 -35.09 -43.78 0.78
C LEU A 499 -33.86 -44.70 0.91
N TYR A 500 -32.75 -44.38 0.31
CA TYR A 500 -31.50 -45.12 0.47
C TYR A 500 -31.01 -45.08 1.94
N TRP A 501 -31.15 -43.94 2.64
CA TRP A 501 -30.89 -43.83 4.07
C TRP A 501 -31.88 -44.63 4.94
N ILE A 502 -33.15 -44.61 4.62
CA ILE A 502 -34.17 -45.41 5.31
C ILE A 502 -33.90 -46.90 5.11
N LEU A 503 -33.53 -47.28 3.90
CA LEU A 503 -33.22 -48.68 3.54
C LEU A 503 -31.91 -49.14 4.18
N LEU A 504 -30.91 -48.30 4.28
CA LEU A 504 -29.69 -48.60 5.04
C LEU A 504 -29.97 -48.79 6.54
N GLY A 505 -30.86 -47.97 7.10
CA GLY A 505 -31.28 -48.09 8.51
C GLY A 505 -32.10 -49.38 8.79
N LYS A 506 -32.79 -49.91 7.81
CA LYS A 506 -33.59 -51.16 7.89
C LYS A 506 -32.91 -52.41 7.32
N ARG A 507 -31.60 -52.32 6.98
CA ARG A 507 -30.84 -53.35 6.27
C ARG A 507 -30.70 -54.71 7.01
N LYS A 508 -31.29 -54.87 8.17
CA LYS A 508 -31.23 -56.14 8.92
C LYS A 508 -32.22 -57.20 8.44
N ASN A 509 -33.25 -56.92 7.62
CA ASN A 509 -34.30 -57.91 7.30
C ASN A 509 -34.84 -57.88 5.88
N LEU A 510 -34.28 -57.20 4.91
CA LEU A 510 -34.83 -57.20 3.54
C LEU A 510 -33.77 -57.67 2.52
N ASN A 511 -34.06 -58.81 1.84
CA ASN A 511 -33.27 -59.26 0.68
C ASN A 511 -33.63 -58.41 -0.54
N ILE A 512 -32.90 -57.28 -0.72
CA ILE A 512 -33.03 -56.36 -1.86
C ILE A 512 -31.91 -56.68 -2.85
N LEU A 513 -32.27 -57.11 -4.06
CA LEU A 513 -31.37 -57.36 -5.16
C LEU A 513 -30.92 -56.01 -5.79
N LYS A 514 -29.69 -55.92 -6.25
CA LYS A 514 -29.13 -54.73 -6.94
C LYS A 514 -29.88 -54.33 -8.21
N SER A 515 -30.68 -55.25 -8.76
CA SER A 515 -31.49 -55.09 -9.97
C SER A 515 -32.92 -54.60 -9.71
N ASP A 516 -33.36 -54.51 -8.45
CA ASP A 516 -34.72 -54.11 -8.14
C ASP A 516 -34.95 -52.61 -8.45
N THR A 517 -35.95 -52.34 -9.28
CA THR A 517 -36.37 -50.96 -9.57
C THR A 517 -37.09 -50.39 -8.35
N PHE A 518 -37.11 -49.07 -8.23
CA PHE A 518 -37.74 -48.32 -7.13
C PHE A 518 -39.19 -48.75 -6.87
N LYS A 519 -39.95 -49.09 -7.93
CA LYS A 519 -41.33 -49.64 -7.84
C LYS A 519 -41.39 -51.04 -7.23
N GLN A 520 -40.37 -51.85 -7.44
CA GLN A 520 -40.27 -53.21 -6.89
C GLN A 520 -39.82 -53.18 -5.42
N ILE A 521 -38.99 -52.21 -5.04
CA ILE A 521 -38.58 -52.02 -3.64
C ILE A 521 -39.73 -51.49 -2.78
N LEU A 522 -40.62 -50.66 -3.35
CA LEU A 522 -41.80 -50.16 -2.67
C LEU A 522 -42.90 -51.23 -2.53
N LYS A 523 -42.85 -52.36 -3.28
CA LYS A 523 -43.81 -53.48 -3.19
C LYS A 523 -43.32 -54.61 -2.26
N LYS A 524 -42.08 -54.64 -1.91
CA LYS A 524 -41.47 -55.54 -0.92
C LYS A 524 -41.41 -54.85 0.44
#